data_0fe5cf97bbaedb88d553aea68ca35f71
#
_entry.id   0fe5cf97bbaedb88d553aea68ca35f71
#
_cell.length_a   1.000
_cell.length_b   1.000
_cell.length_c   1.000
_cell.angle_alpha   90.00
_cell.angle_beta   90.00
_cell.angle_gamma   90.00
#
_symmetry.space_group_name_H-M   'P 1'
#
loop_
_entity.id
_entity.type
_entity.pdbx_description
1 polymer ?
#
loop_
_entity_poly.entity_id
_entity_poly.type
_entity_poly.pdbx_seq_one_letter_code
_entity_poly.pdbx_strand_id
1 'polypeptide(L)'
;MQIITNTLDTYTYHELADILHSYNNTAAVSDFLFFDIETTGFSARNSMCYLIGCVSLNNENFIIKQFFADNPSDCDDEKKMLTEFMHFASGFKYIVHFNGDVFDIPYLKERMYINGLPEHQFPESIDLFKKSKSLSLLFKLENYKQKTIEHFLGINRSDKSDGGELINVYKQYLTGKTLGKNVTSEYNMLLLHNHDDVCNLPFICHVLSYNQIWNEETYKSTSFSITDGYAFNNNPVKEITFSITLPCCVPKDVSYGNDLFYIKLSKNLLKLRTKIHECELKYFYTDYKNYYYLPDEDYAIHKSISSFVDKSRRIPAKA
;
A
#
# COMPACT_ATOMS: atom_id res chain seq x y z
N MET A 1 -7.70 23.03 -21.70
CA MET A 1 -7.36 22.50 -20.36
C MET A 1 -7.90 23.44 -19.30
N GLN A 2 -8.53 22.87 -18.27
CA GLN A 2 -9.00 23.60 -17.08
C GLN A 2 -8.24 23.15 -15.85
N ILE A 3 -8.05 24.05 -14.88
CA ILE A 3 -7.57 23.72 -13.53
C ILE A 3 -8.66 24.12 -12.55
N ILE A 4 -9.20 23.16 -11.84
CA ILE A 4 -10.23 23.34 -10.82
C ILE A 4 -9.55 23.23 -9.46
N THR A 5 -9.80 24.19 -8.56
CA THR A 5 -9.20 24.19 -7.21
C THR A 5 -10.28 24.46 -6.17
N ASN A 6 -10.38 23.58 -5.17
CA ASN A 6 -11.32 23.73 -4.06
C ASN A 6 -10.61 23.42 -2.73
N THR A 7 -11.09 24.05 -1.66
CA THR A 7 -10.63 23.77 -0.31
C THR A 7 -11.45 22.64 0.29
N LEU A 8 -10.77 21.74 1.03
CA LEU A 8 -11.38 20.60 1.70
C LEU A 8 -11.41 20.83 3.20
N ASP A 9 -12.60 20.85 3.79
CA ASP A 9 -12.81 21.19 5.22
C ASP A 9 -12.86 19.96 6.14
N THR A 10 -12.70 18.74 5.60
CA THR A 10 -13.06 17.48 6.30
C THR A 10 -11.88 16.70 6.85
N TYR A 11 -10.65 17.20 6.80
CA TYR A 11 -9.47 16.44 7.19
C TYR A 11 -8.98 16.77 8.60
N THR A 12 -8.71 15.70 9.36
CA THR A 12 -8.07 15.80 10.68
C THR A 12 -6.55 15.85 10.48
N TYR A 13 -6.01 17.06 10.34
CA TYR A 13 -4.58 17.32 10.09
C TYR A 13 -3.66 16.59 11.09
N HIS A 14 -4.00 16.59 12.37
CA HIS A 14 -3.14 16.02 13.42
C HIS A 14 -2.98 14.51 13.29
N GLU A 15 -4.07 13.78 12.95
CA GLU A 15 -4.00 12.32 12.77
C GLU A 15 -3.12 11.93 11.59
N LEU A 16 -3.27 12.63 10.46
CA LEU A 16 -2.46 12.37 9.27
C LEU A 16 -1.00 12.72 9.51
N ALA A 17 -0.72 13.83 10.22
CA ALA A 17 0.63 14.24 10.55
C ALA A 17 1.37 13.16 11.33
N ASP A 18 0.75 12.60 12.38
CA ASP A 18 1.35 11.52 13.18
C ASP A 18 1.64 10.26 12.35
N ILE A 19 0.72 9.90 11.44
CA ILE A 19 0.86 8.74 10.56
C ILE A 19 2.01 8.93 9.58
N LEU A 20 2.06 10.06 8.89
CA LEU A 20 3.11 10.34 7.92
C LEU A 20 4.47 10.55 8.62
N HIS A 21 4.48 11.15 9.79
CA HIS A 21 5.69 11.28 10.62
C HIS A 21 6.21 9.92 11.10
N SER A 22 5.32 8.95 11.39
CA SER A 22 5.75 7.57 11.70
C SER A 22 6.33 6.85 10.49
N TYR A 23 5.95 7.23 9.28
CA TYR A 23 6.52 6.71 8.03
C TYR A 23 7.90 7.32 7.76
N ASN A 24 8.03 8.64 7.89
CA ASN A 24 9.29 9.37 7.83
C ASN A 24 9.27 10.54 8.82
N ASN A 25 10.08 10.43 9.87
CA ASN A 25 10.11 11.37 11.00
C ASN A 25 10.64 12.78 10.67
N THR A 26 11.21 12.97 9.49
CA THR A 26 11.72 14.27 9.02
C THR A 26 10.81 14.97 8.03
N ALA A 27 9.75 14.27 7.56
CA ALA A 27 8.85 14.80 6.55
C ALA A 27 7.69 15.60 7.18
N ALA A 28 7.37 16.77 6.60
CA ALA A 28 6.16 17.51 6.91
C ALA A 28 5.00 17.04 6.02
N VAL A 29 3.76 17.19 6.47
CA VAL A 29 2.57 16.81 5.66
C VAL A 29 2.55 17.56 4.32
N SER A 30 3.07 18.80 4.28
CA SER A 30 3.21 19.59 3.06
C SER A 30 4.21 19.02 2.04
N ASP A 31 5.04 18.04 2.42
CA ASP A 31 5.95 17.35 1.51
C ASP A 31 5.24 16.28 0.66
N PHE A 32 3.98 15.95 0.98
CA PHE A 32 3.21 14.87 0.35
C PHE A 32 2.16 15.40 -0.63
N LEU A 33 2.17 14.85 -1.84
CA LEU A 33 1.15 15.04 -2.86
C LEU A 33 0.37 13.74 -3.01
N PHE A 34 -0.93 13.76 -2.80
CA PHE A 34 -1.83 12.66 -3.10
C PHE A 34 -2.34 12.83 -4.52
N PHE A 35 -2.36 11.78 -5.34
CA PHE A 35 -2.82 11.92 -6.72
C PHE A 35 -3.44 10.64 -7.26
N ASP A 36 -4.30 10.83 -8.28
CA ASP A 36 -4.96 9.79 -9.05
C ASP A 36 -5.24 10.30 -10.47
N ILE A 37 -5.33 9.41 -11.46
CA ILE A 37 -5.57 9.77 -12.86
C ILE A 37 -6.77 9.07 -13.46
N GLU A 38 -7.42 9.77 -14.41
CA GLU A 38 -8.46 9.22 -15.26
C GLU A 38 -8.02 9.14 -16.71
N THR A 39 -8.30 8.01 -17.34
CA THR A 39 -7.82 7.71 -18.68
C THR A 39 -8.94 7.22 -19.59
N THR A 40 -8.74 7.38 -20.90
CA THR A 40 -9.69 6.85 -21.89
C THR A 40 -9.49 5.36 -22.23
N GLY A 41 -8.58 4.68 -21.52
CA GLY A 41 -8.30 3.25 -21.67
C GLY A 41 -7.02 2.83 -20.97
N PHE A 42 -6.81 1.54 -20.84
CA PHE A 42 -5.68 0.97 -20.08
C PHE A 42 -4.30 1.09 -20.76
N SER A 43 -4.26 1.29 -22.08
CA SER A 43 -3.02 1.39 -22.84
C SER A 43 -2.67 2.84 -23.10
N ALA A 44 -1.63 3.36 -22.45
CA ALA A 44 -1.16 4.74 -22.64
C ALA A 44 -0.81 5.07 -24.10
N ARG A 45 -0.44 4.08 -24.92
CA ARG A 45 -0.14 4.28 -26.34
C ARG A 45 -1.36 4.54 -27.20
N ASN A 46 -2.51 3.97 -26.83
CA ASN A 46 -3.74 3.99 -27.62
C ASN A 46 -4.85 4.83 -26.99
N SER A 47 -4.58 5.46 -25.87
CA SER A 47 -5.53 6.25 -25.09
C SER A 47 -4.84 7.47 -24.50
N MET A 48 -5.58 8.35 -23.85
CA MET A 48 -5.05 9.57 -23.25
C MET A 48 -5.42 9.66 -21.76
N CYS A 49 -4.63 10.43 -21.01
CA CYS A 49 -5.01 10.90 -19.69
C CYS A 49 -5.86 12.16 -19.86
N TYR A 50 -7.06 12.18 -19.31
CA TYR A 50 -7.93 13.35 -19.46
C TYR A 50 -8.14 14.12 -18.15
N LEU A 51 -7.84 13.52 -17.01
CA LEU A 51 -8.01 14.16 -15.72
C LEU A 51 -6.91 13.65 -14.75
N ILE A 52 -6.31 14.56 -14.02
CA ILE A 52 -5.39 14.28 -12.93
C ILE A 52 -5.90 15.02 -11.70
N GLY A 53 -6.28 14.28 -10.66
CA GLY A 53 -6.63 14.84 -9.37
C GLY A 53 -5.46 14.83 -8.41
N CYS A 54 -5.34 15.90 -7.64
CA CYS A 54 -4.31 16.03 -6.61
C CYS A 54 -4.90 16.61 -5.33
N VAL A 55 -4.47 16.06 -4.18
CA VAL A 55 -4.72 16.67 -2.87
C VAL A 55 -3.38 16.99 -2.22
N SER A 56 -3.27 18.16 -1.65
CA SER A 56 -2.08 18.60 -0.92
C SER A 56 -2.45 19.53 0.23
N LEU A 57 -1.57 19.66 1.22
CA LEU A 57 -1.71 20.63 2.28
C LEU A 57 -1.16 22.00 1.82
N ASN A 58 -1.99 23.03 1.92
CA ASN A 58 -1.59 24.41 1.72
C ASN A 58 -1.94 25.22 2.98
N ASN A 59 -0.92 25.68 3.70
CA ASN A 59 -1.04 26.24 5.04
C ASN A 59 -1.73 25.23 6.00
N GLU A 60 -2.94 25.54 6.48
CA GLU A 60 -3.70 24.69 7.42
C GLU A 60 -4.83 23.90 6.74
N ASN A 61 -5.05 24.11 5.43
CA ASN A 61 -6.16 23.48 4.70
C ASN A 61 -5.66 22.54 3.62
N PHE A 62 -6.34 21.42 3.48
CA PHE A 62 -6.16 20.58 2.29
C PHE A 62 -6.85 21.22 1.09
N ILE A 63 -6.16 21.18 -0.03
CA ILE A 63 -6.66 21.69 -1.31
C ILE A 63 -6.71 20.52 -2.29
N ILE A 64 -7.86 20.36 -2.95
CA ILE A 64 -7.94 19.54 -4.16
C ILE A 64 -7.69 20.42 -5.38
N LYS A 65 -6.84 19.94 -6.27
CA LYS A 65 -6.58 20.51 -7.58
C LYS A 65 -6.79 19.44 -8.64
N GLN A 66 -7.67 19.72 -9.60
CA GLN A 66 -7.96 18.83 -10.70
C GLN A 66 -7.52 19.47 -12.02
N PHE A 67 -6.66 18.79 -12.75
CA PHE A 67 -6.19 19.19 -14.08
C PHE A 67 -7.00 18.42 -15.12
N PHE A 68 -7.80 19.10 -15.90
CA PHE A 68 -8.77 18.49 -16.80
C PHE A 68 -8.52 18.90 -18.27
N ALA A 69 -8.20 17.92 -19.12
CA ALA A 69 -8.10 18.09 -20.56
C ALA A 69 -9.51 18.09 -21.15
N ASP A 70 -10.07 19.28 -21.35
CA ASP A 70 -11.49 19.47 -21.64
C ASP A 70 -11.79 19.92 -23.07
N ASN A 71 -10.77 20.12 -23.89
CA ASN A 71 -10.90 20.61 -25.24
C ASN A 71 -10.57 19.55 -26.31
N PRO A 72 -11.57 18.88 -26.90
CA PRO A 72 -11.33 17.81 -27.87
C PRO A 72 -10.74 18.30 -29.21
N SER A 73 -10.83 19.61 -29.48
CA SER A 73 -10.32 20.21 -30.71
C SER A 73 -8.87 20.70 -30.56
N ASP A 74 -8.31 20.68 -29.36
CA ASP A 74 -6.92 21.08 -29.09
C ASP A 74 -6.08 19.82 -28.84
N CYS A 75 -5.27 19.45 -29.84
CA CYS A 75 -4.37 18.30 -29.72
C CYS A 75 -3.28 18.47 -28.64
N ASP A 76 -3.06 19.70 -28.19
CA ASP A 76 -2.09 20.01 -27.14
C ASP A 76 -2.72 20.07 -25.73
N ASP A 77 -4.00 19.82 -25.60
CA ASP A 77 -4.70 19.98 -24.32
C ASP A 77 -4.19 19.02 -23.26
N GLU A 78 -3.99 17.75 -23.60
CA GLU A 78 -3.34 16.78 -22.72
C GLU A 78 -1.89 17.17 -22.41
N LYS A 79 -1.14 17.62 -23.39
CA LYS A 79 0.24 18.08 -23.23
C LYS A 79 0.36 19.21 -22.21
N LYS A 80 -0.53 20.21 -22.32
CA LYS A 80 -0.61 21.32 -21.37
C LYS A 80 -0.93 20.83 -19.96
N MET A 81 -1.90 19.92 -19.84
CA MET A 81 -2.29 19.31 -18.56
C MET A 81 -1.12 18.58 -17.91
N LEU A 82 -0.42 17.73 -18.64
CA LEU A 82 0.75 16.99 -18.16
C LEU A 82 1.88 17.92 -17.72
N THR A 83 2.13 19.00 -18.48
CA THR A 83 3.15 19.99 -18.14
C THR A 83 2.83 20.70 -16.83
N GLU A 84 1.60 21.18 -16.66
CA GLU A 84 1.15 21.88 -15.44
C GLU A 84 1.15 20.95 -14.23
N PHE A 85 0.70 19.70 -14.40
CA PHE A 85 0.76 18.70 -13.34
C PHE A 85 2.20 18.43 -12.89
N MET A 86 3.14 18.18 -13.82
CA MET A 86 4.52 17.89 -13.46
C MET A 86 5.21 19.08 -12.80
N HIS A 87 4.92 20.28 -13.28
CA HIS A 87 5.41 21.50 -12.62
C HIS A 87 4.91 21.59 -11.18
N PHE A 88 3.63 21.29 -10.96
CA PHE A 88 3.04 21.27 -9.62
C PHE A 88 3.64 20.15 -8.75
N ALA A 89 3.72 18.94 -9.28
CA ALA A 89 4.22 17.77 -8.55
C ALA A 89 5.69 17.87 -8.15
N SER A 90 6.51 18.59 -8.92
CA SER A 90 7.94 18.80 -8.61
C SER A 90 8.20 19.58 -7.32
N GLY A 91 7.18 20.24 -6.78
CA GLY A 91 7.25 20.94 -5.48
C GLY A 91 7.17 20.02 -4.25
N PHE A 92 6.93 18.73 -4.44
CA PHE A 92 6.74 17.77 -3.35
C PHE A 92 7.87 16.76 -3.29
N LYS A 93 8.12 16.19 -2.09
CA LYS A 93 9.12 15.11 -1.90
C LYS A 93 8.52 13.73 -2.15
N TYR A 94 7.26 13.55 -1.77
CA TYR A 94 6.55 12.28 -1.84
C TYR A 94 5.29 12.39 -2.70
N ILE A 95 5.01 11.34 -3.46
CA ILE A 95 3.77 11.19 -4.22
C ILE A 95 3.03 9.95 -3.73
N VAL A 96 1.83 10.14 -3.21
CA VAL A 96 1.00 9.10 -2.59
C VAL A 96 -0.14 8.76 -3.53
N HIS A 97 -0.36 7.47 -3.76
CA HIS A 97 -1.35 6.98 -4.69
C HIS A 97 -1.82 5.56 -4.33
N PHE A 98 -2.78 5.05 -5.08
CA PHE A 98 -3.29 3.70 -4.91
C PHE A 98 -3.04 2.86 -6.17
N ASN A 99 -2.06 1.93 -6.13
CA ASN A 99 -1.61 1.10 -7.27
C ASN A 99 -0.94 1.87 -8.42
N GLY A 100 -0.54 3.11 -8.20
CA GLY A 100 0.02 3.99 -9.22
C GLY A 100 1.43 3.61 -9.68
N ASP A 101 2.18 2.83 -8.90
CA ASP A 101 3.48 2.30 -9.34
C ASP A 101 3.35 1.37 -10.56
N VAL A 102 2.19 0.73 -10.73
CA VAL A 102 1.92 -0.20 -11.82
C VAL A 102 1.12 0.45 -12.95
N PHE A 103 0.30 1.45 -12.63
CA PHE A 103 -0.59 2.08 -13.60
C PHE A 103 -0.30 3.57 -13.80
N ASP A 104 -0.58 4.42 -12.84
CA ASP A 104 -0.60 5.89 -13.01
C ASP A 104 0.75 6.46 -13.44
N ILE A 105 1.80 6.15 -12.70
CA ILE A 105 3.15 6.69 -12.98
C ILE A 105 3.70 6.19 -14.32
N PRO A 106 3.68 4.89 -14.64
CA PRO A 106 4.08 4.41 -15.98
C PRO A 106 3.22 4.98 -17.10
N TYR A 107 1.90 5.12 -16.86
CA TYR A 107 0.97 5.70 -17.83
C TYR A 107 1.34 7.14 -18.13
N LEU A 108 1.51 7.98 -17.12
CA LEU A 108 1.91 9.38 -17.29
C LEU A 108 3.27 9.51 -17.98
N LYS A 109 4.27 8.70 -17.63
CA LYS A 109 5.58 8.69 -18.30
C LYS A 109 5.46 8.40 -19.79
N GLU A 110 4.69 7.38 -20.18
CA GLU A 110 4.46 7.05 -21.60
C GLU A 110 3.69 8.17 -22.31
N ARG A 111 2.66 8.78 -21.66
CA ARG A 111 1.94 9.91 -22.25
C ARG A 111 2.82 11.15 -22.43
N MET A 112 3.69 11.43 -21.47
CA MET A 112 4.66 12.52 -21.58
C MET A 112 5.63 12.29 -22.75
N TYR A 113 6.14 11.07 -22.89
CA TYR A 113 6.99 10.70 -24.01
C TYR A 113 6.28 10.89 -25.37
N ILE A 114 5.04 10.40 -25.50
CA ILE A 114 4.23 10.54 -26.73
C ILE A 114 3.98 12.02 -27.08
N ASN A 115 3.74 12.87 -26.06
CA ASN A 115 3.51 14.30 -26.23
C ASN A 115 4.82 15.11 -26.42
N GLY A 116 5.98 14.45 -26.50
CA GLY A 116 7.27 15.11 -26.70
C GLY A 116 7.66 16.00 -25.51
N LEU A 117 7.24 15.67 -24.30
CA LEU A 117 7.67 16.34 -23.09
C LEU A 117 9.01 15.76 -22.61
N PRO A 118 9.86 16.57 -21.96
CA PRO A 118 11.09 16.07 -21.38
C PRO A 118 10.79 15.03 -20.29
N GLU A 119 11.75 14.14 -20.07
CA GLU A 119 11.68 13.19 -18.96
C GLU A 119 11.72 13.97 -17.64
N HIS A 120 10.72 13.74 -16.79
CA HIS A 120 10.63 14.32 -15.46
C HIS A 120 10.78 13.23 -14.41
N GLN A 121 11.50 13.56 -13.35
CA GLN A 121 11.56 12.71 -12.17
C GLN A 121 10.33 12.95 -11.29
N PHE A 122 9.59 11.89 -11.03
CA PHE A 122 8.51 11.93 -10.06
C PHE A 122 9.06 12.02 -8.64
N PRO A 123 8.32 12.61 -7.68
CA PRO A 123 8.61 12.49 -6.27
C PRO A 123 8.72 11.02 -5.81
N GLU A 124 9.27 10.77 -4.63
CA GLU A 124 9.35 9.41 -4.07
C GLU A 124 7.96 8.80 -3.92
N SER A 125 7.76 7.61 -4.49
CA SER A 125 6.45 6.96 -4.57
C SER A 125 6.07 6.26 -3.26
N ILE A 126 4.84 6.46 -2.79
CA ILE A 126 4.20 5.73 -1.71
C ILE A 126 2.93 5.08 -2.23
N ASP A 127 3.00 3.78 -2.53
CA ASP A 127 1.89 3.01 -3.06
C ASP A 127 1.06 2.36 -1.95
N LEU A 128 -0.11 2.93 -1.67
CA LEU A 128 -1.01 2.47 -0.60
C LEU A 128 -1.60 1.07 -0.88
N PHE A 129 -1.72 0.67 -2.16
CA PHE A 129 -2.10 -0.69 -2.50
C PHE A 129 -1.04 -1.70 -2.03
N LYS A 130 0.24 -1.46 -2.33
CA LYS A 130 1.34 -2.32 -1.89
C LYS A 130 1.42 -2.39 -0.37
N LYS A 131 1.26 -1.23 0.31
CA LYS A 131 1.24 -1.16 1.78
C LYS A 131 0.08 -1.95 2.37
N SER A 132 -1.13 -1.81 1.82
CA SER A 132 -2.30 -2.59 2.25
C SER A 132 -2.13 -4.08 1.97
N LYS A 133 -1.60 -4.44 0.80
CA LYS A 133 -1.39 -5.84 0.40
C LYS A 133 -0.37 -6.56 1.26
N SER A 134 0.67 -5.86 1.74
CA SER A 134 1.65 -6.42 2.68
C SER A 134 1.03 -6.85 4.02
N LEU A 135 -0.13 -6.30 4.36
CA LEU A 135 -0.89 -6.60 5.58
C LEU A 135 -2.01 -7.63 5.36
N SER A 136 -2.01 -8.34 4.22
CA SER A 136 -3.09 -9.25 3.83
C SER A 136 -3.38 -10.34 4.87
N LEU A 137 -2.36 -10.78 5.59
CA LEU A 137 -2.50 -11.75 6.68
C LEU A 137 -3.39 -11.22 7.82
N LEU A 138 -3.27 -9.93 8.14
CA LEU A 138 -4.01 -9.27 9.23
C LEU A 138 -5.39 -8.78 8.78
N PHE A 139 -5.48 -8.21 7.58
CA PHE A 139 -6.72 -7.59 7.09
C PHE A 139 -7.75 -8.61 6.63
N LYS A 140 -7.31 -9.74 6.04
CA LYS A 140 -8.18 -10.84 5.57
C LYS A 140 -9.34 -10.36 4.69
N LEU A 141 -9.08 -9.39 3.81
CA LEU A 141 -10.07 -8.84 2.90
C LEU A 141 -10.22 -9.74 1.66
N GLU A 142 -11.40 -9.79 1.07
CA GLU A 142 -11.67 -10.55 -0.15
C GLU A 142 -10.86 -10.06 -1.34
N ASN A 143 -10.62 -8.76 -1.42
CA ASN A 143 -9.75 -8.10 -2.39
C ASN A 143 -9.13 -6.84 -1.79
N TYR A 144 -8.18 -6.21 -2.53
CA TYR A 144 -7.44 -5.03 -2.08
C TYR A 144 -7.67 -3.84 -3.02
N LYS A 145 -8.86 -3.74 -3.62
CA LYS A 145 -9.27 -2.53 -4.36
C LYS A 145 -9.40 -1.34 -3.40
N GLN A 146 -9.24 -0.13 -3.90
CA GLN A 146 -9.34 1.09 -3.10
C GLN A 146 -10.65 1.13 -2.31
N LYS A 147 -11.79 0.90 -2.96
CA LYS A 147 -13.13 0.86 -2.32
C LYS A 147 -13.23 -0.17 -1.18
N THR A 148 -12.52 -1.29 -1.27
CA THR A 148 -12.49 -2.31 -0.20
C THR A 148 -11.69 -1.84 1.01
N ILE A 149 -10.56 -1.18 0.79
CA ILE A 149 -9.75 -0.58 1.86
C ILE A 149 -10.50 0.58 2.52
N GLU A 150 -11.14 1.44 1.73
CA GLU A 150 -12.00 2.52 2.25
C GLU A 150 -13.09 1.97 3.16
N HIS A 151 -13.82 0.95 2.72
CA HIS A 151 -14.85 0.31 3.53
C HIS A 151 -14.28 -0.31 4.82
N PHE A 152 -13.12 -0.95 4.73
CA PHE A 152 -12.42 -1.49 5.90
C PHE A 152 -12.08 -0.40 6.93
N LEU A 153 -11.65 0.77 6.46
CA LEU A 153 -11.32 1.93 7.30
C LEU A 153 -12.55 2.75 7.74
N GLY A 154 -13.75 2.40 7.24
CA GLY A 154 -14.99 3.13 7.56
C GLY A 154 -15.18 4.42 6.76
N ILE A 155 -14.49 4.57 5.62
CA ILE A 155 -14.61 5.72 4.73
C ILE A 155 -15.83 5.50 3.82
N ASN A 156 -16.73 6.48 3.79
CA ASN A 156 -17.90 6.47 2.91
C ASN A 156 -17.61 7.27 1.63
N ARG A 157 -18.06 6.77 0.49
CA ARG A 157 -17.97 7.45 -0.81
C ARG A 157 -19.30 8.04 -1.21
N SER A 158 -19.24 9.16 -1.90
CA SER A 158 -20.40 9.77 -2.58
C SER A 158 -20.59 9.16 -3.97
N ASP A 159 -19.49 8.84 -4.66
CA ASP A 159 -19.51 8.22 -5.99
C ASP A 159 -19.75 6.71 -5.93
N LYS A 160 -20.62 6.22 -6.83
CA LYS A 160 -20.98 4.81 -7.00
C LYS A 160 -20.51 4.23 -8.34
N SER A 161 -19.95 5.06 -9.22
CA SER A 161 -19.57 4.68 -10.58
C SER A 161 -18.36 3.77 -10.62
N ASP A 162 -18.20 3.00 -11.67
CA ASP A 162 -17.00 2.23 -11.96
C ASP A 162 -16.16 2.99 -13.01
N GLY A 163 -14.83 3.02 -12.85
CA GLY A 163 -13.93 3.74 -13.76
C GLY A 163 -14.08 3.36 -15.24
N GLY A 164 -14.51 2.11 -15.53
CA GLY A 164 -14.81 1.67 -16.89
C GLY A 164 -16.00 2.39 -17.54
N GLU A 165 -17.01 2.79 -16.76
CA GLU A 165 -18.19 3.54 -17.23
C GLU A 165 -17.81 4.98 -17.60
N LEU A 166 -16.85 5.57 -16.89
CA LEU A 166 -16.44 6.95 -17.09
C LEU A 166 -15.77 7.21 -18.44
N ILE A 167 -15.19 6.21 -19.06
CA ILE A 167 -14.67 6.31 -20.44
C ILE A 167 -15.81 6.70 -21.41
N ASN A 168 -16.99 6.12 -21.24
CA ASN A 168 -18.14 6.44 -22.05
C ASN A 168 -18.71 7.83 -21.70
N VAL A 169 -18.73 8.18 -20.41
CA VAL A 169 -19.16 9.51 -19.94
C VAL A 169 -18.25 10.60 -20.53
N TYR A 170 -16.93 10.40 -20.53
CA TYR A 170 -15.98 11.35 -21.14
C TYR A 170 -16.21 11.49 -22.66
N LYS A 171 -16.45 10.40 -23.37
CA LYS A 171 -16.80 10.46 -24.81
C LYS A 171 -18.09 11.24 -25.06
N GLN A 172 -19.12 11.02 -24.24
CA GLN A 172 -20.40 11.77 -24.31
C GLN A 172 -20.17 13.25 -24.00
N TYR A 173 -19.35 13.57 -22.98
CA TYR A 173 -18.94 14.93 -22.66
C TYR A 173 -18.33 15.64 -23.87
N LEU A 174 -17.29 15.05 -24.48
CA LEU A 174 -16.61 15.63 -25.64
C LEU A 174 -17.54 15.80 -26.84
N THR A 175 -18.35 14.78 -27.15
CA THR A 175 -19.32 14.82 -28.26
C THR A 175 -20.37 15.89 -28.03
N GLY A 176 -20.94 15.95 -26.84
CA GLY A 176 -21.93 16.96 -26.47
C GLY A 176 -21.38 18.37 -26.54
N LYS A 177 -20.14 18.58 -26.04
CA LYS A 177 -19.44 19.87 -26.10
C LYS A 177 -19.24 20.34 -27.56
N THR A 178 -18.77 19.43 -28.43
CA THR A 178 -18.59 19.71 -29.86
C THR A 178 -19.90 20.08 -30.56
N LEU A 179 -21.01 19.48 -30.13
CA LEU A 179 -22.34 19.75 -30.68
C LEU A 179 -23.04 20.94 -29.99
N GLY A 180 -22.40 21.65 -29.08
CA GLY A 180 -22.98 22.76 -28.32
C GLY A 180 -24.12 22.36 -27.37
N LYS A 181 -24.16 21.08 -26.95
CA LYS A 181 -25.15 20.59 -25.98
C LYS A 181 -24.76 20.94 -24.58
N ASN A 182 -25.70 20.91 -23.64
CA ASN A 182 -25.41 20.98 -22.21
C ASN A 182 -24.80 19.67 -21.77
N VAL A 183 -23.57 19.70 -21.22
CA VAL A 183 -22.78 18.58 -20.76
C VAL A 183 -22.40 18.69 -19.27
N THR A 184 -23.16 19.51 -18.53
CA THR A 184 -22.90 19.78 -17.10
C THR A 184 -22.98 18.50 -16.25
N SER A 185 -23.87 17.58 -16.59
CA SER A 185 -24.06 16.32 -15.87
C SER A 185 -22.82 15.44 -16.01
N GLU A 186 -22.33 15.24 -17.24
CA GLU A 186 -21.15 14.45 -17.57
C GLU A 186 -19.89 15.07 -16.93
N TYR A 187 -19.74 16.38 -17.03
CA TYR A 187 -18.66 17.12 -16.39
C TYR A 187 -18.60 16.89 -14.89
N ASN A 188 -19.73 17.07 -14.20
CA ASN A 188 -19.79 16.89 -12.76
C ASN A 188 -19.53 15.44 -12.35
N MET A 189 -20.00 14.45 -13.12
CA MET A 189 -19.76 13.04 -12.85
C MET A 189 -18.27 12.69 -12.95
N LEU A 190 -17.58 13.17 -13.99
CA LEU A 190 -16.15 12.95 -14.18
C LEU A 190 -15.32 13.55 -13.03
N LEU A 191 -15.62 14.79 -12.67
CA LEU A 191 -14.89 15.45 -11.58
C LEU A 191 -15.19 14.82 -10.22
N LEU A 192 -16.44 14.41 -9.95
CA LEU A 192 -16.82 13.81 -8.67
C LEU A 192 -16.12 12.47 -8.44
N HIS A 193 -16.03 11.62 -9.46
CA HIS A 193 -15.35 10.34 -9.35
C HIS A 193 -13.90 10.51 -8.93
N ASN A 194 -13.14 11.27 -9.71
CA ASN A 194 -11.74 11.56 -9.42
C ASN A 194 -11.58 12.32 -8.08
N HIS A 195 -12.53 13.20 -7.74
CA HIS A 195 -12.56 13.87 -6.44
C HIS A 195 -12.59 12.83 -5.30
N ASP A 196 -13.53 11.88 -5.34
CA ASP A 196 -13.64 10.87 -4.28
C ASP A 196 -12.41 9.96 -4.24
N ASP A 197 -11.85 9.58 -5.39
CA ASP A 197 -10.65 8.73 -5.46
C ASP A 197 -9.45 9.42 -4.81
N VAL A 198 -9.20 10.68 -5.13
CA VAL A 198 -8.02 11.37 -4.60
C VAL A 198 -8.23 11.92 -3.18
N CYS A 199 -9.45 12.39 -2.83
CA CYS A 199 -9.74 12.93 -1.51
C CYS A 199 -9.74 11.85 -0.41
N ASN A 200 -9.96 10.59 -0.77
CA ASN A 200 -9.90 9.49 0.17
C ASN A 200 -8.46 9.00 0.46
N LEU A 201 -7.47 9.30 -0.39
CA LEU A 201 -6.09 8.86 -0.19
C LEU A 201 -5.48 9.29 1.15
N PRO A 202 -5.65 10.54 1.63
CA PRO A 202 -5.18 10.94 2.95
C PRO A 202 -5.75 10.06 4.08
N PHE A 203 -7.02 9.67 4.01
CA PHE A 203 -7.63 8.76 4.97
C PHE A 203 -7.11 7.32 4.81
N ILE A 204 -6.89 6.87 3.57
CA ILE A 204 -6.31 5.54 3.31
C ILE A 204 -4.88 5.44 3.87
N CYS A 205 -4.14 6.55 4.02
CA CYS A 205 -2.85 6.57 4.69
C CYS A 205 -2.88 5.96 6.10
N HIS A 206 -4.05 5.83 6.74
CA HIS A 206 -4.18 5.12 8.01
C HIS A 206 -3.71 3.66 7.93
N VAL A 207 -3.61 3.05 6.75
CA VAL A 207 -2.97 1.72 6.57
C VAL A 207 -1.49 1.74 6.96
N LEU A 208 -0.81 2.88 6.86
CA LEU A 208 0.59 3.03 7.23
C LEU A 208 0.79 2.83 8.74
N SER A 209 -0.22 3.13 9.58
CA SER A 209 -0.16 2.89 11.01
C SER A 209 -0.03 1.40 11.35
N TYR A 210 -0.57 0.50 10.52
CA TYR A 210 -0.38 -0.94 10.67
C TYR A 210 1.00 -1.41 10.24
N ASN A 211 1.64 -0.72 9.29
CA ASN A 211 2.98 -1.09 8.81
C ASN A 211 4.08 -0.87 9.85
N GLN A 212 3.79 -0.13 10.94
CA GLN A 212 4.70 0.06 12.08
C GLN A 212 5.14 -1.27 12.72
N ILE A 213 4.34 -2.34 12.60
CA ILE A 213 4.69 -3.68 13.12
C ILE A 213 5.98 -4.25 12.49
N TRP A 214 6.42 -3.70 11.35
CA TRP A 214 7.63 -4.11 10.65
C TRP A 214 8.85 -3.22 10.93
N ASN A 215 8.67 -2.17 11.74
CA ASN A 215 9.74 -1.21 12.05
C ASN A 215 10.05 -1.21 13.54
N GLU A 216 10.88 -2.14 13.97
CA GLU A 216 11.25 -2.34 15.39
C GLU A 216 11.97 -1.14 16.01
N GLU A 217 12.67 -0.33 15.19
CA GLU A 217 13.37 0.86 15.66
C GLU A 217 12.40 1.94 16.19
N THR A 218 11.13 1.88 15.78
CA THR A 218 10.12 2.85 16.21
C THR A 218 9.36 2.40 17.46
N TYR A 219 9.58 1.20 17.99
CA TYR A 219 8.83 0.70 19.15
C TYR A 219 9.11 1.54 20.41
N LYS A 220 8.03 2.02 21.03
CA LYS A 220 8.15 2.84 22.26
C LYS A 220 8.50 2.00 23.49
N SER A 221 8.03 0.77 23.56
CA SER A 221 8.34 -0.15 24.64
C SER A 221 8.09 -1.59 24.21
N THR A 222 8.86 -2.52 24.76
CA THR A 222 8.68 -3.96 24.56
C THR A 222 8.80 -4.67 25.90
N SER A 223 7.84 -5.55 26.20
CA SER A 223 7.83 -6.41 27.35
C SER A 223 7.37 -7.81 26.96
N PHE A 224 7.65 -8.81 27.81
CA PHE A 224 7.15 -10.16 27.58
C PHE A 224 6.66 -10.79 28.89
N SER A 225 5.79 -11.77 28.75
CA SER A 225 5.35 -12.64 29.84
C SER A 225 5.31 -14.09 29.37
N ILE A 226 5.57 -15.00 30.29
CA ILE A 226 5.47 -16.45 30.05
C ILE A 226 4.31 -16.95 30.89
N THR A 227 3.40 -17.70 30.28
CA THR A 227 2.21 -18.26 30.92
C THR A 227 2.03 -19.71 30.50
N ASP A 228 1.36 -20.48 31.35
CA ASP A 228 0.89 -21.81 30.98
C ASP A 228 -0.29 -21.70 30.02
N GLY A 229 -0.26 -22.47 28.95
CA GLY A 229 -1.30 -22.57 27.95
C GLY A 229 -1.61 -24.04 27.64
N TYR A 230 -2.52 -24.26 26.70
CA TYR A 230 -2.88 -25.60 26.24
C TYR A 230 -2.72 -25.71 24.72
N ALA A 231 -2.05 -26.75 24.26
CA ALA A 231 -2.03 -27.11 22.85
C ALA A 231 -3.42 -27.61 22.42
N PHE A 232 -3.64 -27.68 21.09
CA PHE A 232 -4.90 -28.14 20.49
C PHE A 232 -5.36 -29.54 21.00
N ASN A 233 -4.41 -30.37 21.44
CA ASN A 233 -4.63 -31.71 21.99
C ASN A 233 -4.74 -31.72 23.53
N ASN A 234 -4.98 -30.58 24.16
CA ASN A 234 -5.03 -30.36 25.61
C ASN A 234 -3.73 -30.69 26.38
N ASN A 235 -2.61 -30.86 25.72
CA ASN A 235 -1.33 -30.97 26.40
C ASN A 235 -0.90 -29.60 26.94
N PRO A 236 -0.38 -29.53 28.18
CA PRO A 236 0.16 -28.29 28.73
C PRO A 236 1.37 -27.84 27.90
N VAL A 237 1.37 -26.57 27.54
CA VAL A 237 2.49 -25.91 26.85
C VAL A 237 2.77 -24.57 27.53
N LYS A 238 4.02 -24.14 27.52
CA LYS A 238 4.36 -22.76 27.89
C LYS A 238 4.21 -21.86 26.67
N GLU A 239 3.64 -20.69 26.89
CA GLU A 239 3.49 -19.66 25.88
C GLU A 239 4.22 -18.38 26.29
N ILE A 240 4.91 -17.75 25.36
CA ILE A 240 5.46 -16.41 25.53
C ILE A 240 4.58 -15.41 24.79
N THR A 241 4.24 -14.33 25.47
CA THR A 241 3.51 -13.19 24.88
C THR A 241 4.41 -11.98 24.93
N PHE A 242 4.75 -11.43 23.78
CA PHE A 242 5.36 -10.12 23.64
C PHE A 242 4.29 -9.06 23.59
N SER A 243 4.47 -7.97 24.32
CA SER A 243 3.63 -6.77 24.30
C SER A 243 4.48 -5.60 23.88
N ILE A 244 4.16 -5.02 22.73
CA ILE A 244 4.93 -3.98 22.05
C ILE A 244 4.06 -2.76 21.89
N THR A 245 4.52 -1.60 22.36
CA THR A 245 3.80 -0.33 22.18
C THR A 245 4.33 0.36 20.92
N LEU A 246 3.45 0.60 19.96
CA LEU A 246 3.73 1.28 18.70
C LEU A 246 3.61 2.80 18.83
N PRO A 247 4.23 3.57 17.92
CA PRO A 247 4.15 5.05 17.90
C PRO A 247 2.74 5.60 17.75
N CYS A 248 1.94 5.04 16.82
CA CYS A 248 0.59 5.52 16.51
C CYS A 248 -0.47 4.45 16.78
N CYS A 249 -1.71 4.90 17.00
CA CYS A 249 -2.86 4.02 17.07
C CYS A 249 -3.28 3.56 15.66
N VAL A 250 -3.77 2.31 15.57
CA VAL A 250 -4.46 1.83 14.37
C VAL A 250 -5.95 2.16 14.47
N PRO A 251 -6.61 2.48 13.34
CA PRO A 251 -8.02 2.86 13.34
C PRO A 251 -8.96 1.70 13.70
N LYS A 252 -8.54 0.45 13.47
CA LYS A 252 -9.36 -0.75 13.71
C LYS A 252 -8.49 -1.88 14.24
N ASP A 253 -8.99 -2.60 15.22
CA ASP A 253 -8.34 -3.78 15.77
C ASP A 253 -8.25 -4.88 14.71
N VAL A 254 -7.08 -5.52 14.61
CA VAL A 254 -6.85 -6.66 13.73
C VAL A 254 -6.17 -7.79 14.48
N SER A 255 -6.43 -9.02 14.04
CA SER A 255 -5.79 -10.18 14.63
C SER A 255 -5.64 -11.31 13.61
N TYR A 256 -4.61 -12.12 13.81
CA TYR A 256 -4.36 -13.34 13.05
C TYR A 256 -3.80 -14.42 13.98
N GLY A 257 -4.15 -15.67 13.73
CA GLY A 257 -3.59 -16.80 14.44
C GLY A 257 -3.55 -18.05 13.56
N ASN A 258 -2.53 -18.86 13.82
CA ASN A 258 -2.36 -20.20 13.28
C ASN A 258 -1.78 -21.11 14.38
N ASP A 259 -1.36 -22.32 14.05
CA ASP A 259 -0.82 -23.29 15.00
C ASP A 259 0.52 -22.85 15.64
N LEU A 260 1.21 -21.89 15.04
CA LEU A 260 2.55 -21.44 15.46
C LEU A 260 2.48 -20.19 16.32
N PHE A 261 1.65 -19.21 15.95
CA PHE A 261 1.57 -17.94 16.65
C PHE A 261 0.19 -17.28 16.55
N TYR A 262 -0.06 -16.37 17.48
CA TYR A 262 -1.21 -15.46 17.46
C TYR A 262 -0.69 -14.02 17.57
N ILE A 263 -1.17 -13.15 16.68
CA ILE A 263 -0.90 -11.72 16.68
C ILE A 263 -2.19 -10.94 16.83
N LYS A 264 -2.20 -9.93 17.68
CA LYS A 264 -3.31 -8.96 17.82
C LYS A 264 -2.73 -7.57 17.92
N LEU A 265 -3.27 -6.67 17.12
CA LEU A 265 -2.99 -5.24 17.17
C LEU A 265 -4.28 -4.50 17.52
N SER A 266 -4.26 -3.79 18.63
CA SER A 266 -5.41 -3.04 19.17
C SER A 266 -4.92 -1.68 19.65
N LYS A 267 -5.48 -0.61 19.10
CA LYS A 267 -4.96 0.74 19.29
C LYS A 267 -3.46 0.75 18.90
N ASN A 268 -2.58 1.08 19.82
CA ASN A 268 -1.12 1.05 19.60
C ASN A 268 -0.42 -0.11 20.31
N LEU A 269 -1.16 -1.12 20.78
CA LEU A 269 -0.61 -2.28 21.47
C LEU A 269 -0.61 -3.50 20.53
N LEU A 270 0.60 -3.93 20.15
CA LEU A 270 0.83 -5.17 19.44
C LEU A 270 1.12 -6.28 20.45
N LYS A 271 0.34 -7.37 20.41
CA LYS A 271 0.61 -8.60 21.14
C LYS A 271 0.95 -9.71 20.18
N LEU A 272 2.09 -10.34 20.40
CA LEU A 272 2.54 -11.54 19.66
C LEU A 272 2.69 -12.67 20.66
N ARG A 273 1.92 -13.74 20.48
CA ARG A 273 1.95 -14.94 21.34
C ARG A 273 2.41 -16.15 20.54
N THR A 274 3.35 -16.91 21.07
CA THR A 274 3.82 -18.16 20.49
C THR A 274 4.15 -19.19 21.56
N LYS A 275 4.22 -20.45 21.16
CA LYS A 275 4.56 -21.56 22.06
C LYS A 275 6.08 -21.57 22.32
N ILE A 276 6.47 -21.96 23.54
CA ILE A 276 7.85 -22.24 23.88
C ILE A 276 8.07 -23.75 23.71
N HIS A 277 9.10 -24.11 22.96
CA HIS A 277 9.58 -25.47 22.80
C HIS A 277 10.93 -25.61 23.50
N GLU A 278 11.02 -26.53 24.45
CA GLU A 278 12.27 -26.92 25.09
C GLU A 278 12.81 -28.13 24.31
N CYS A 279 13.80 -27.94 23.47
CA CYS A 279 14.42 -29.00 22.68
C CYS A 279 15.87 -28.61 22.32
N GLU A 280 16.66 -29.60 21.95
CA GLU A 280 17.94 -29.35 21.32
C GLU A 280 17.76 -28.79 19.92
N LEU A 281 18.38 -27.65 19.65
CA LEU A 281 18.39 -27.07 18.31
C LEU A 281 19.35 -27.85 17.44
N LYS A 282 18.85 -28.39 16.31
CA LYS A 282 19.67 -29.08 15.33
C LYS A 282 19.97 -28.15 14.16
N TYR A 283 21.19 -28.17 13.71
CA TYR A 283 21.61 -27.46 12.50
C TYR A 283 21.40 -28.35 11.29
N PHE A 284 20.66 -27.84 10.30
CA PHE A 284 20.39 -28.49 9.02
C PHE A 284 21.31 -27.91 7.95
N TYR A 285 22.12 -28.74 7.31
CA TYR A 285 22.99 -28.32 6.22
C TYR A 285 22.18 -28.16 4.95
N THR A 286 22.37 -27.06 4.23
CA THR A 286 21.70 -26.81 2.92
C THR A 286 22.15 -27.83 1.86
N ASP A 287 23.35 -28.35 1.96
CA ASP A 287 23.94 -29.38 1.12
C ASP A 287 23.85 -30.81 1.73
N TYR A 288 22.77 -31.07 2.48
CA TYR A 288 22.51 -32.32 3.19
C TYR A 288 22.78 -33.59 2.35
N LYS A 289 22.66 -33.51 1.05
CA LYS A 289 22.95 -34.63 0.10
C LYS A 289 24.38 -35.09 0.17
N ASN A 290 25.31 -34.30 0.69
CA ASN A 290 26.72 -34.63 0.91
C ASN A 290 26.99 -35.23 2.27
N TYR A 291 25.95 -35.49 3.08
CA TYR A 291 26.10 -36.01 4.44
C TYR A 291 25.39 -37.35 4.64
N TYR A 292 25.88 -38.13 5.58
CA TYR A 292 25.20 -39.24 6.24
C TYR A 292 24.82 -38.83 7.66
N TYR A 293 23.65 -39.27 8.10
CA TYR A 293 23.22 -39.15 9.49
C TYR A 293 23.54 -40.45 10.23
N LEU A 294 24.06 -40.32 11.44
CA LEU A 294 24.38 -41.41 12.38
C LEU A 294 23.27 -41.44 13.44
N PRO A 295 22.31 -42.36 13.36
CA PRO A 295 21.16 -42.34 14.28
C PRO A 295 21.53 -42.56 15.76
N ASP A 296 22.56 -43.35 16.03
CA ASP A 296 22.99 -43.70 17.41
C ASP A 296 23.66 -42.52 18.10
N GLU A 297 24.42 -41.70 17.35
CA GLU A 297 25.14 -40.55 17.84
C GLU A 297 24.40 -39.24 17.66
N ASP A 298 23.27 -39.26 16.95
CA ASP A 298 22.49 -38.08 16.53
C ASP A 298 23.35 -36.99 15.87
N TYR A 299 24.21 -37.38 14.94
CA TYR A 299 25.24 -36.54 14.34
C TYR A 299 25.33 -36.77 12.82
N ALA A 300 25.68 -35.72 12.09
CA ALA A 300 25.88 -35.80 10.64
C ALA A 300 27.35 -35.79 10.27
N ILE A 301 27.75 -36.71 9.37
CA ILE A 301 29.14 -36.80 8.87
C ILE A 301 29.12 -36.52 7.35
N HIS A 302 30.14 -35.81 6.86
CA HIS A 302 30.32 -35.62 5.44
C HIS A 302 30.68 -36.93 4.75
N LYS A 303 30.18 -37.16 3.53
CA LYS A 303 30.42 -38.42 2.76
C LYS A 303 31.88 -38.74 2.53
N SER A 304 32.78 -37.74 2.46
CA SER A 304 34.23 -37.93 2.29
C SER A 304 34.90 -38.71 3.40
N ILE A 305 34.35 -38.67 4.62
CA ILE A 305 34.87 -39.37 5.79
C ILE A 305 34.06 -40.59 6.18
N SER A 306 33.03 -40.89 5.39
CA SER A 306 32.06 -41.95 5.70
C SER A 306 32.68 -43.36 5.68
N SER A 307 33.87 -43.54 5.09
CA SER A 307 34.62 -44.82 5.09
C SER A 307 35.05 -45.27 6.48
N PHE A 308 35.16 -44.33 7.43
CA PHE A 308 35.53 -44.60 8.81
C PHE A 308 34.35 -45.07 9.69
N VAL A 309 33.12 -45.09 9.14
CA VAL A 309 31.91 -45.52 9.86
C VAL A 309 31.27 -46.71 9.12
N ASP A 310 30.86 -47.73 9.87
CA ASP A 310 30.19 -48.89 9.30
C ASP A 310 28.92 -48.46 8.53
N LYS A 311 28.67 -49.12 7.41
CA LYS A 311 27.50 -48.85 6.54
C LYS A 311 26.16 -49.08 7.25
N SER A 312 26.11 -50.01 8.19
CA SER A 312 24.92 -50.30 8.98
C SER A 312 24.54 -49.20 9.98
N ARG A 313 25.49 -48.33 10.38
CA ARG A 313 25.28 -47.28 11.35
C ARG A 313 25.06 -45.92 10.74
N ARG A 314 24.92 -45.81 9.43
CA ARG A 314 24.75 -44.55 8.73
C ARG A 314 23.62 -44.63 7.69
N ILE A 315 22.82 -43.58 7.65
CA ILE A 315 21.76 -43.44 6.63
C ILE A 315 21.98 -42.13 5.87
N PRO A 316 21.54 -42.01 4.59
CA PRO A 316 21.59 -40.73 3.88
C PRO A 316 20.86 -39.64 4.65
N ALA A 317 21.51 -38.49 4.82
CA ALA A 317 20.84 -37.34 5.43
C ALA A 317 19.68 -36.89 4.57
N LYS A 318 18.60 -36.44 5.20
CA LYS A 318 17.38 -35.92 4.55
C LYS A 318 17.27 -34.41 4.81
N ALA A 319 16.51 -33.71 3.92
CA ALA A 319 16.18 -32.31 4.08
C ALA A 319 15.30 -32.09 5.31
#